data_65b08d86ad34081bb0934cac2e280a05
#
_entry.id   65b08d86ad34081bb0934cac2e280a05
#
_cell.length_a   1.000
_cell.length_b   1.000
_cell.length_c   1.000
_cell.angle_alpha   90.00
_cell.angle_beta   90.00
_cell.angle_gamma   90.00
#
_symmetry.space_group_name_H-M   'P 1'
#
loop_
_entity.id
_entity.type
_entity.pdbx_description
1 polymer ?
#
loop_
_entity_poly.entity_id
_entity_poly.type
_entity_poly.pdbx_seq_one_letter_code
_entity_poly.pdbx_strand_id
1 'polypeptide(L)'
;NEDIVNYSNSKGFTDFATGFMGFGNANNQFDYYFGFAAHHITMPDQGFIGESRLPTKITANIGASFPLNRFGTYRTTSGNRPKNAAILSPNLLFQKQQDFMQLNYGVYVIKGPVVGGMWLRQSAENFDAFIILLGIEQSSWKFGYSYDVTISDLNNSNTQGAHELSFAYKLPCRFKGKAFETINCPNF
;
A
#
# COMPACT_ATOMS: atom_id res chain seq x y z
N ASN A 1 42.54 4.47 -28.86
CA ASN A 1 41.32 5.21 -29.21
C ASN A 1 40.18 4.54 -28.47
N GLU A 2 39.92 5.05 -27.31
CA GLU A 2 38.71 4.69 -26.54
C GLU A 2 37.52 5.34 -27.24
N ASP A 3 36.66 4.51 -27.80
CA ASP A 3 35.40 4.96 -28.36
C ASP A 3 34.59 5.55 -27.18
N ILE A 4 34.53 6.89 -27.16
CA ILE A 4 33.63 7.62 -26.29
C ILE A 4 32.21 7.26 -26.74
N VAL A 5 31.58 6.29 -26.09
CA VAL A 5 30.19 5.94 -26.33
C VAL A 5 29.35 7.17 -25.99
N ASN A 6 28.75 7.77 -27.01
CA ASN A 6 27.85 8.90 -26.85
C ASN A 6 26.60 8.48 -26.09
N TYR A 7 26.56 8.72 -24.78
CA TYR A 7 25.42 8.50 -23.90
C TYR A 7 24.29 9.54 -24.06
N SER A 8 24.19 10.20 -25.20
CA SER A 8 23.37 11.41 -25.36
C SER A 8 21.89 11.18 -25.70
N ASN A 9 21.41 9.95 -25.87
CA ASN A 9 20.02 9.72 -26.25
C ASN A 9 19.33 8.71 -25.31
N SER A 10 18.66 9.23 -24.28
CA SER A 10 17.65 8.44 -23.57
C SER A 10 16.47 8.15 -24.51
N LYS A 11 16.17 6.90 -24.78
CA LYS A 11 14.96 6.53 -25.53
C LYS A 11 13.74 6.76 -24.65
N GLY A 12 12.82 7.62 -25.10
CA GLY A 12 11.50 7.68 -24.51
C GLY A 12 10.72 6.39 -24.80
N PHE A 13 10.01 5.87 -23.83
CA PHE A 13 9.12 4.72 -24.01
C PHE A 13 7.73 5.02 -23.46
N THR A 14 6.73 4.36 -24.02
CA THR A 14 5.35 4.44 -23.55
C THR A 14 5.03 3.20 -22.74
N ASP A 15 4.54 3.40 -21.54
CA ASP A 15 4.14 2.32 -20.63
C ASP A 15 2.66 2.45 -20.25
N PHE A 16 1.99 1.31 -20.12
CA PHE A 16 0.59 1.24 -19.73
C PHE A 16 0.41 0.37 -18.49
N ALA A 17 -0.44 0.86 -17.61
CA ALA A 17 -0.91 0.14 -16.45
C ALA A 17 -2.44 0.19 -16.38
N THR A 18 -3.06 -0.86 -15.89
CA THR A 18 -4.50 -0.92 -15.63
C THR A 18 -4.77 -1.64 -14.33
N GLY A 19 -5.93 -1.37 -13.75
CA GLY A 19 -6.36 -2.04 -12.54
C GLY A 19 -7.80 -1.72 -12.20
N PHE A 20 -8.32 -2.45 -11.24
CA PHE A 20 -9.62 -2.20 -10.66
C PHE A 20 -9.56 -2.36 -9.14
N MET A 21 -10.45 -1.67 -8.44
CA MET A 21 -10.65 -1.80 -7.01
C MET A 21 -12.16 -1.90 -6.74
N GLY A 22 -12.53 -2.88 -5.92
CA GLY A 22 -13.86 -3.03 -5.37
C GLY A 22 -13.83 -2.83 -3.86
N PHE A 23 -14.84 -2.20 -3.30
CA PHE A 23 -15.01 -2.04 -1.86
C PHE A 23 -16.48 -2.06 -1.50
N GLY A 24 -16.79 -2.43 -0.28
CA GLY A 24 -18.15 -2.52 0.20
C GLY A 24 -18.25 -2.69 1.70
N ASN A 25 -19.48 -2.74 2.16
CA ASN A 25 -19.83 -3.00 3.55
C ASN A 25 -20.73 -4.22 3.62
N ALA A 26 -20.38 -5.17 4.48
CA ALA A 26 -21.16 -6.39 4.69
C ALA A 26 -22.12 -6.19 5.86
N ASN A 27 -23.41 -5.97 5.56
CA ASN A 27 -24.51 -5.89 6.53
C ASN A 27 -24.24 -4.93 7.71
N ASN A 28 -23.52 -3.83 7.48
CA ASN A 28 -23.08 -2.89 8.52
C ASN A 28 -22.22 -3.52 9.62
N GLN A 29 -21.59 -4.68 9.36
CA GLN A 29 -20.76 -5.38 10.32
C GLN A 29 -19.26 -5.10 10.11
N PHE A 30 -18.83 -5.11 8.86
CA PHE A 30 -17.43 -4.82 8.49
C PHE A 30 -17.34 -4.23 7.09
N ASP A 31 -16.30 -3.46 6.84
CA ASP A 31 -15.94 -2.99 5.51
C ASP A 31 -14.92 -3.94 4.90
N TYR A 32 -14.97 -4.10 3.58
CA TYR A 32 -13.98 -4.87 2.84
C TYR A 32 -13.57 -4.14 1.56
N TYR A 33 -12.39 -4.45 1.09
CA TYR A 33 -11.91 -4.02 -0.21
C TYR A 33 -11.04 -5.10 -0.86
N PHE A 34 -10.97 -5.07 -2.16
CA PHE A 34 -10.06 -5.88 -2.95
C PHE A 34 -9.64 -5.10 -4.19
N GLY A 35 -8.43 -5.35 -4.66
CA GLY A 35 -7.90 -4.69 -5.84
C GLY A 35 -6.98 -5.61 -6.63
N PHE A 36 -6.89 -5.31 -7.91
CA PHE A 36 -5.98 -5.96 -8.84
C PHE A 36 -5.43 -4.91 -9.80
N ALA A 37 -4.12 -4.96 -10.07
CA ALA A 37 -3.47 -4.10 -11.03
C ALA A 37 -2.40 -4.85 -11.82
N ALA A 38 -2.27 -4.51 -13.09
CA ALA A 38 -1.20 -4.94 -13.97
C ALA A 38 -0.45 -3.69 -14.47
N HIS A 39 0.85 -3.67 -14.23
CA HIS A 39 1.76 -2.61 -14.65
C HIS A 39 2.69 -3.14 -15.73
N HIS A 40 3.23 -2.25 -16.53
CA HIS A 40 4.17 -2.58 -17.61
C HIS A 40 3.60 -3.59 -18.62
N ILE A 41 2.34 -3.39 -19.03
CA ILE A 41 1.62 -4.31 -19.92
C ILE A 41 2.32 -4.38 -21.29
N THR A 42 2.88 -3.29 -21.74
CA THR A 42 3.62 -3.19 -23.02
C THR A 42 5.04 -3.72 -22.96
N MET A 43 5.52 -4.09 -21.76
CA MET A 43 6.91 -4.51 -21.52
C MET A 43 7.91 -3.59 -22.27
N PRO A 44 7.91 -2.26 -21.99
CA PRO A 44 8.71 -1.32 -22.74
C PRO A 44 10.19 -1.61 -22.60
N ASP A 45 10.95 -1.33 -23.68
CA ASP A 45 12.40 -1.40 -23.66
C ASP A 45 12.99 -0.12 -23.08
N GLN A 46 13.67 -0.22 -21.95
CA GLN A 46 14.35 0.89 -21.26
C GLN A 46 15.88 0.77 -21.30
N GLY A 47 16.40 -0.09 -22.19
CA GLY A 47 17.83 -0.30 -22.32
C GLY A 47 18.56 0.88 -22.96
N PHE A 48 19.68 1.30 -22.37
CA PHE A 48 20.59 2.31 -22.95
C PHE A 48 21.61 1.68 -23.92
N ILE A 49 22.12 0.50 -23.61
CA ILE A 49 23.20 -0.20 -24.34
C ILE A 49 22.74 -1.62 -24.73
N GLY A 50 21.50 -1.81 -25.05
CA GLY A 50 20.96 -3.12 -25.36
C GLY A 50 19.49 -3.19 -25.07
N GLU A 51 18.85 -4.30 -25.44
CA GLU A 51 17.45 -4.52 -25.15
C GLU A 51 17.27 -4.90 -23.67
N SER A 52 16.49 -4.11 -22.93
CA SER A 52 16.12 -4.36 -21.54
C SER A 52 14.65 -4.13 -21.35
N ARG A 53 13.85 -5.16 -21.54
CA ARG A 53 12.39 -5.09 -21.39
C ARG A 53 11.99 -5.13 -19.94
N LEU A 54 11.13 -4.18 -19.55
CA LEU A 54 10.54 -4.12 -18.21
C LEU A 54 9.41 -5.15 -18.10
N PRO A 55 9.55 -6.19 -17.26
CA PRO A 55 8.55 -7.24 -17.16
C PRO A 55 7.22 -6.73 -16.58
N THR A 56 6.11 -7.32 -16.99
CA THR A 56 4.80 -7.04 -16.42
C THR A 56 4.79 -7.35 -14.92
N LYS A 57 4.33 -6.37 -14.11
CA LYS A 57 4.13 -6.51 -12.68
C LYS A 57 2.64 -6.68 -12.37
N ILE A 58 2.29 -7.72 -11.65
CA ILE A 58 0.94 -7.98 -11.15
C ILE A 58 0.90 -7.66 -9.66
N THR A 59 -0.14 -6.93 -9.26
CA THR A 59 -0.42 -6.61 -7.86
C THR A 59 -1.85 -6.99 -7.54
N ALA A 60 -2.07 -7.69 -6.44
CA ALA A 60 -3.39 -7.98 -5.90
C ALA A 60 -3.43 -7.66 -4.41
N ASN A 61 -4.49 -7.03 -3.95
CA ASN A 61 -4.68 -6.71 -2.55
C ASN A 61 -6.10 -7.02 -2.09
N ILE A 62 -6.22 -7.41 -0.82
CA ILE A 62 -7.49 -7.62 -0.14
C ILE A 62 -7.35 -7.19 1.32
N GLY A 63 -8.40 -6.61 1.85
CA GLY A 63 -8.45 -6.22 3.26
C GLY A 63 -9.87 -6.09 3.77
N ALA A 64 -9.98 -6.07 5.09
CA ALA A 64 -11.24 -5.86 5.76
C ALA A 64 -11.03 -5.03 7.04
N SER A 65 -12.07 -4.38 7.53
CA SER A 65 -12.04 -3.55 8.75
C SER A 65 -13.21 -3.91 9.65
N PHE A 66 -12.91 -4.44 10.82
CA PHE A 66 -13.87 -4.93 11.80
C PHE A 66 -13.90 -4.02 13.02
N PRO A 67 -15.06 -3.49 13.43
CA PRO A 67 -15.19 -2.78 14.69
C PRO A 67 -15.13 -3.78 15.86
N LEU A 68 -14.23 -3.54 16.81
CA LEU A 68 -14.05 -4.41 17.97
C LEU A 68 -15.07 -4.16 19.10
N ASN A 69 -15.78 -3.03 19.05
CA ASN A 69 -16.77 -2.70 20.07
C ASN A 69 -18.16 -3.24 19.70
N ARG A 70 -18.72 -4.09 20.52
CA ARG A 70 -20.06 -4.70 20.36
C ARG A 70 -21.25 -3.74 20.47
N PHE A 71 -21.04 -2.48 20.86
CA PHE A 71 -22.11 -1.51 21.11
C PHE A 71 -21.98 -0.30 20.18
N GLY A 72 -22.73 -0.32 19.10
CA GLY A 72 -22.89 0.82 18.19
C GLY A 72 -23.07 0.38 16.76
N THR A 73 -24.07 0.95 16.10
CA THR A 73 -24.34 0.74 14.67
C THR A 73 -23.15 1.29 13.89
N TYR A 74 -22.34 0.42 13.31
CA TYR A 74 -21.22 0.80 12.48
C TYR A 74 -21.74 1.27 11.12
N ARG A 75 -21.65 2.56 10.86
CA ARG A 75 -22.02 3.17 9.57
C ARG A 75 -20.75 3.70 8.92
N THR A 76 -20.15 2.94 8.02
CA THR A 76 -18.87 3.32 7.41
C THR A 76 -18.94 3.92 6.02
N THR A 77 -20.08 3.93 5.39
CA THR A 77 -20.20 4.50 4.02
C THR A 77 -20.08 6.02 3.97
N SER A 78 -20.02 6.72 5.08
CA SER A 78 -19.92 8.18 5.12
C SER A 78 -19.21 8.66 6.38
N GLY A 79 -17.87 8.72 6.33
CA GLY A 79 -17.06 9.66 7.10
C GLY A 79 -17.12 9.72 8.63
N ASN A 80 -18.07 9.09 9.29
CA ASN A 80 -18.25 9.15 10.74
C ASN A 80 -17.82 7.83 11.40
N ARG A 81 -16.52 7.66 11.57
CA ARG A 81 -16.01 6.64 12.52
C ARG A 81 -16.49 7.01 13.92
N PRO A 82 -17.10 6.09 14.69
CA PRO A 82 -17.39 6.37 16.09
C PRO A 82 -16.06 6.69 16.80
N LYS A 83 -15.97 7.85 17.40
CA LYS A 83 -14.74 8.43 17.97
C LYS A 83 -14.00 7.51 18.97
N ASN A 84 -14.67 6.48 19.50
CA ASN A 84 -14.15 5.60 20.53
C ASN A 84 -14.11 4.10 20.14
N ALA A 85 -14.50 3.72 18.92
CA ALA A 85 -14.42 2.33 18.49
C ALA A 85 -12.99 1.98 18.08
N ALA A 86 -12.48 0.87 18.62
CA ALA A 86 -11.28 0.26 18.07
C ALA A 86 -11.66 -0.54 16.82
N ILE A 87 -10.85 -0.43 15.78
CA ILE A 87 -11.02 -1.12 14.50
C ILE A 87 -9.83 -2.05 14.30
N LEU A 88 -10.11 -3.31 13.97
CA LEU A 88 -9.11 -4.28 13.55
C LEU A 88 -9.17 -4.40 12.02
N SER A 89 -8.04 -4.23 11.34
CA SER A 89 -8.00 -4.27 9.90
C SER A 89 -6.91 -5.24 9.41
N PRO A 90 -7.25 -6.52 9.14
CA PRO A 90 -6.36 -7.44 8.45
C PRO A 90 -6.27 -7.10 6.96
N ASN A 91 -5.06 -7.25 6.41
CA ASN A 91 -4.75 -6.91 5.03
C ASN A 91 -3.75 -7.89 4.44
N LEU A 92 -3.85 -8.10 3.13
CA LEU A 92 -2.95 -8.93 2.35
C LEU A 92 -2.64 -8.25 1.03
N LEU A 93 -1.36 -8.23 0.66
CA LEU A 93 -0.86 -7.68 -0.58
C LEU A 93 0.05 -8.71 -1.25
N PHE A 94 -0.29 -9.09 -2.47
CA PHE A 94 0.50 -9.96 -3.33
C PHE A 94 1.08 -9.15 -4.49
N GLN A 95 2.36 -9.38 -4.79
CA GLN A 95 3.05 -8.78 -5.93
C GLN A 95 3.89 -9.84 -6.64
N LYS A 96 3.84 -9.82 -7.97
CA LYS A 96 4.67 -10.69 -8.82
C LYS A 96 5.18 -9.90 -10.01
N GLN A 97 6.48 -10.02 -10.26
CA GLN A 97 7.13 -9.48 -11.44
C GLN A 97 8.25 -10.43 -11.87
N GLN A 98 8.10 -11.06 -13.04
CA GLN A 98 9.00 -12.11 -13.52
C GLN A 98 9.17 -13.23 -12.46
N ASP A 99 10.37 -13.48 -11.99
CA ASP A 99 10.69 -14.48 -10.98
C ASP A 99 10.52 -13.96 -9.55
N PHE A 100 10.40 -12.64 -9.40
CA PHE A 100 10.16 -12.04 -8.10
C PHE A 100 8.70 -12.18 -7.69
N MET A 101 8.48 -12.80 -6.53
CA MET A 101 7.16 -12.93 -5.91
C MET A 101 7.23 -12.54 -4.44
N GLN A 102 6.30 -11.69 -4.02
CA GLN A 102 6.23 -11.18 -2.66
C GLN A 102 4.80 -11.22 -2.14
N LEU A 103 4.65 -11.70 -0.93
CA LEU A 103 3.41 -11.68 -0.17
C LEU A 103 3.64 -10.86 1.10
N ASN A 104 2.83 -9.82 1.30
CA ASN A 104 2.80 -9.05 2.52
C ASN A 104 1.44 -9.27 3.18
N TYR A 105 1.42 -9.62 4.44
CA TYR A 105 0.20 -9.75 5.21
C TYR A 105 0.39 -9.16 6.60
N GLY A 106 -0.65 -8.51 7.06
CA GLY A 106 -0.56 -7.78 8.32
C GLY A 106 -1.90 -7.33 8.84
N VAL A 107 -1.84 -6.68 9.97
CA VAL A 107 -3.01 -6.19 10.68
C VAL A 107 -2.75 -4.80 11.24
N TYR A 108 -3.74 -3.93 11.11
CA TYR A 108 -3.80 -2.65 11.80
C TYR A 108 -4.81 -2.68 12.92
N VAL A 109 -4.51 -1.98 13.99
CA VAL A 109 -5.43 -1.62 15.06
C VAL A 109 -5.53 -0.11 15.10
N ILE A 110 -6.73 0.42 14.90
CA ILE A 110 -7.00 1.85 14.86
C ILE A 110 -7.91 2.20 16.04
N LYS A 111 -7.48 3.14 16.89
CA LYS A 111 -8.29 3.62 18.01
C LYS A 111 -8.18 5.12 18.15
N GLY A 112 -9.27 5.83 17.85
CA GLY A 112 -9.25 7.29 17.79
C GLY A 112 -8.23 7.79 16.74
N PRO A 113 -7.30 8.65 17.11
CA PRO A 113 -6.27 9.13 16.19
C PRO A 113 -5.06 8.19 16.06
N VAL A 114 -4.94 7.17 16.90
CA VAL A 114 -3.75 6.30 16.95
C VAL A 114 -3.95 5.08 16.05
N VAL A 115 -2.91 4.77 15.28
CA VAL A 115 -2.83 3.60 14.41
C VAL A 115 -1.60 2.79 14.83
N GLY A 116 -1.77 1.50 15.08
CA GLY A 116 -0.69 0.54 15.26
C GLY A 116 -0.82 -0.57 14.23
N GLY A 117 0.28 -1.09 13.72
CA GLY A 117 0.26 -2.16 12.73
C GLY A 117 1.44 -3.09 12.85
N MET A 118 1.22 -4.32 12.43
CA MET A 118 2.25 -5.35 12.28
C MET A 118 2.08 -6.04 10.94
N TRP A 119 3.19 -6.22 10.22
CA TRP A 119 3.20 -6.87 8.93
C TRP A 119 4.33 -7.87 8.82
N LEU A 120 4.08 -8.92 8.07
CA LEU A 120 5.08 -9.89 7.64
C LEU A 120 5.24 -9.79 6.13
N ARG A 121 6.48 -9.77 5.69
CA ARG A 121 6.86 -9.82 4.28
C ARG A 121 7.50 -11.19 4.02
N GLN A 122 6.99 -11.87 3.02
CA GLN A 122 7.48 -13.16 2.57
C GLN A 122 7.77 -13.10 1.07
N SER A 123 8.95 -13.50 0.65
CA SER A 123 9.29 -13.79 -0.74
C SER A 123 8.97 -15.25 -1.07
N ALA A 124 9.25 -15.68 -2.31
CA ALA A 124 8.95 -17.06 -2.74
C ALA A 124 9.65 -18.13 -1.89
N GLU A 125 10.82 -17.83 -1.35
CA GLU A 125 11.68 -18.81 -0.68
C GLU A 125 11.72 -18.64 0.84
N ASN A 126 11.64 -17.42 1.35
CA ASN A 126 11.88 -17.12 2.77
C ASN A 126 11.00 -16.00 3.32
N PHE A 127 10.90 -15.95 4.65
CA PHE A 127 10.42 -14.75 5.34
C PHE A 127 11.51 -13.67 5.28
N ASP A 128 11.16 -12.52 4.71
CA ASP A 128 12.13 -11.44 4.51
C ASP A 128 12.17 -10.48 5.68
N ALA A 129 10.99 -10.06 6.18
CA ALA A 129 10.94 -9.01 7.16
C ALA A 129 9.68 -9.06 8.03
N PHE A 130 9.84 -8.56 9.26
CA PHE A 130 8.77 -8.18 10.16
C PHE A 130 8.74 -6.67 10.30
N ILE A 131 7.58 -6.06 10.06
CA ILE A 131 7.43 -4.61 10.05
C ILE A 131 6.48 -4.20 11.17
N ILE A 132 6.91 -3.26 12.00
CA ILE A 132 6.09 -2.62 13.02
C ILE A 132 5.79 -1.20 12.56
N LEU A 133 4.52 -0.80 12.65
CA LEU A 133 4.07 0.53 12.28
C LEU A 133 3.33 1.20 13.45
N LEU A 134 3.65 2.46 13.67
CA LEU A 134 2.93 3.34 14.58
C LEU A 134 2.58 4.63 13.86
N GLY A 135 1.37 5.14 14.05
CA GLY A 135 0.93 6.35 13.36
C GLY A 135 -0.13 7.13 14.13
N ILE A 136 -0.28 8.37 13.72
CA ILE A 136 -1.33 9.27 14.20
C ILE A 136 -2.07 9.82 12.97
N GLU A 137 -3.38 9.66 12.96
CA GLU A 137 -4.27 10.15 11.90
C GLU A 137 -5.21 11.22 12.47
N GLN A 138 -5.17 12.38 11.87
CA GLN A 138 -6.10 13.48 12.10
C GLN A 138 -6.88 13.77 10.82
N SER A 139 -7.93 14.59 10.92
CA SER A 139 -8.81 14.90 9.77
C SER A 139 -8.06 15.47 8.55
N SER A 140 -6.97 16.22 8.78
CA SER A 140 -6.24 16.92 7.73
C SER A 140 -4.82 16.40 7.51
N TRP A 141 -4.26 15.60 8.40
CA TRP A 141 -2.91 15.09 8.28
C TRP A 141 -2.75 13.71 8.91
N LYS A 142 -1.78 12.97 8.41
CA LYS A 142 -1.36 11.67 8.94
C LYS A 142 0.15 11.67 9.09
N PHE A 143 0.62 11.10 10.17
CA PHE A 143 2.03 10.85 10.42
C PHE A 143 2.21 9.38 10.77
N GLY A 144 3.18 8.73 10.18
CA GLY A 144 3.50 7.34 10.44
C GLY A 144 5.00 7.13 10.56
N TYR A 145 5.35 6.19 11.41
CA TYR A 145 6.69 5.64 11.54
C TYR A 145 6.60 4.14 11.41
N SER A 146 7.45 3.54 10.58
CA SER A 146 7.61 2.10 10.50
C SER A 146 9.06 1.68 10.69
N TYR A 147 9.22 0.52 11.28
CA TYR A 147 10.51 -0.14 11.43
C TYR A 147 10.43 -1.54 10.84
N ASP A 148 11.25 -1.80 9.85
CA ASP A 148 11.36 -3.04 9.12
C ASP A 148 12.54 -3.84 9.69
N VAL A 149 12.25 -4.95 10.35
CA VAL A 149 13.26 -5.88 10.90
C VAL A 149 13.47 -7.00 9.88
N THR A 150 14.66 -7.06 9.30
CA THR A 150 15.03 -8.15 8.38
C THR A 150 15.16 -9.46 9.14
N ILE A 151 14.42 -10.50 8.75
CA ILE A 151 14.42 -11.84 9.39
C ILE A 151 15.15 -12.87 8.50
N SER A 152 15.43 -12.52 7.23
CA SER A 152 16.06 -13.43 6.27
C SER A 152 17.47 -13.86 6.73
N ASP A 153 17.99 -14.94 6.13
CA ASP A 153 19.35 -15.48 6.35
C ASP A 153 20.49 -14.47 6.06
N LEU A 154 20.18 -13.33 5.46
CA LEU A 154 21.03 -12.14 5.45
C LEU A 154 21.11 -11.58 6.88
N ASN A 155 21.89 -12.28 7.67
CA ASN A 155 22.17 -12.11 9.08
C ASN A 155 21.96 -10.67 9.60
N ASN A 156 21.12 -10.52 10.61
CA ASN A 156 20.74 -9.28 11.32
C ASN A 156 21.96 -8.46 11.82
N SER A 157 23.17 -9.06 11.80
CA SER A 157 24.43 -8.38 12.16
C SER A 157 24.94 -7.41 11.08
N ASN A 158 24.47 -7.53 9.84
CA ASN A 158 24.90 -6.69 8.71
C ASN A 158 23.82 -5.68 8.24
N THR A 159 22.55 -5.88 8.61
CA THR A 159 21.47 -4.97 8.25
C THR A 159 20.72 -4.58 9.51
N GLN A 160 20.86 -3.34 9.93
CA GLN A 160 20.19 -2.80 11.14
C GLN A 160 18.67 -2.55 10.91
N GLY A 161 18.09 -3.16 9.87
CA GLY A 161 16.71 -2.89 9.47
C GLY A 161 16.55 -1.54 8.77
N ALA A 162 15.31 -1.18 8.45
CA ALA A 162 14.99 0.08 7.80
C ALA A 162 13.98 0.88 8.63
N HIS A 163 14.25 2.18 8.76
CA HIS A 163 13.36 3.13 9.41
C HIS A 163 12.69 3.98 8.34
N GLU A 164 11.38 4.12 8.39
CA GLU A 164 10.62 4.94 7.47
C GLU A 164 9.73 5.93 8.23
N LEU A 165 9.76 7.18 7.82
CA LEU A 165 8.86 8.23 8.28
C LEU A 165 7.94 8.63 7.12
N SER A 166 6.65 8.64 7.36
CA SER A 166 5.65 9.04 6.39
C SER A 166 4.82 10.21 6.91
N PHE A 167 4.55 11.16 6.04
CA PHE A 167 3.68 12.28 6.32
C PHE A 167 2.75 12.52 5.14
N ALA A 168 1.45 12.63 5.42
CA ALA A 168 0.45 12.97 4.43
C ALA A 168 -0.39 14.14 4.92
N TYR A 169 -0.65 15.10 4.05
CA TYR A 169 -1.50 16.25 4.34
C TYR A 169 -2.62 16.35 3.31
N LYS A 170 -3.86 16.43 3.80
CA LYS A 170 -5.07 16.54 2.98
C LYS A 170 -5.48 18.01 2.89
N LEU A 171 -5.27 18.60 1.73
CA LEU A 171 -5.70 19.97 1.46
C LEU A 171 -7.24 20.06 1.40
N PRO A 172 -7.87 21.00 2.10
CA PRO A 172 -9.30 21.20 1.97
C PRO A 172 -9.62 21.83 0.61
N CYS A 173 -10.29 21.09 -0.27
CA CYS A 173 -10.81 21.64 -1.52
C CYS A 173 -12.04 22.47 -1.24
N ARG A 174 -11.95 23.79 -1.39
CA ARG A 174 -13.12 24.72 -1.36
C ARG A 174 -13.78 24.78 -2.74
N PHE A 175 -14.43 23.72 -3.17
CA PHE A 175 -15.34 23.83 -4.30
C PHE A 175 -16.73 24.25 -3.81
N LYS A 176 -17.16 25.46 -4.18
CA LYS A 176 -18.57 25.90 -4.13
C LYS A 176 -19.32 25.32 -5.34
N GLY A 177 -19.41 24.00 -5.43
CA GLY A 177 -20.15 23.27 -6.45
C GLY A 177 -21.09 22.26 -5.80
N LYS A 178 -22.14 21.84 -6.51
CA LYS A 178 -23.03 20.75 -6.07
C LYS A 178 -22.15 19.58 -5.61
N ALA A 179 -22.37 19.10 -4.38
CA ALA A 179 -21.67 17.95 -3.85
C ALA A 179 -21.92 16.75 -4.78
N PHE A 180 -20.94 16.41 -5.60
CA PHE A 180 -20.90 15.06 -6.15
C PHE A 180 -20.65 14.14 -4.96
N GLU A 181 -21.41 13.05 -4.85
CA GLU A 181 -21.07 11.97 -3.93
C GLU A 181 -19.69 11.47 -4.33
N THR A 182 -18.67 11.94 -3.62
CA THR A 182 -17.32 11.43 -3.82
C THR A 182 -17.28 10.02 -3.27
N ILE A 183 -16.93 9.08 -4.11
CA ILE A 183 -16.57 7.74 -3.68
C ILE A 183 -15.37 7.89 -2.74
N ASN A 184 -15.62 7.75 -1.44
CA ASN A 184 -14.52 7.78 -0.47
C ASN A 184 -13.66 6.54 -0.69
N CYS A 185 -12.43 6.75 -1.15
CA CYS A 185 -11.43 5.67 -1.12
C CYS A 185 -11.30 5.17 0.32
N PRO A 186 -11.17 3.84 0.53
CA PRO A 186 -10.90 3.31 1.86
C PRO A 186 -9.68 4.03 2.44
N ASN A 187 -9.81 4.55 3.66
CA ASN A 187 -8.67 5.11 4.37
C ASN A 187 -7.82 3.94 4.87
N PHE A 188 -6.68 3.78 4.24
CA PHE A 188 -5.63 2.87 4.68
C PHE A 188 -4.79 3.57 5.74
#